data_6e30fa54d13f5d9026390969f1087933
#
_entry.id   6e30fa54d13f5d9026390969f1087933
#
_cell.length_a   1.000
_cell.length_b   1.000
_cell.length_c   1.000
_cell.angle_alpha   90.00
_cell.angle_beta   90.00
_cell.angle_gamma   90.00
#
_symmetry.space_group_name_H-M   'P 1'
#
loop_
_entity.id
_entity.type
_entity.pdbx_description
1 polymer ?
#
loop_
_entity_poly.entity_id
_entity_poly.type
_entity_poly.pdbx_seq_one_letter_code
_entity_poly.pdbx_strand_id
1 'polypeptide(L)'
;MKNNFLIKLIYCSPAFTFAIPTFPIMILLPQIYVVNHNLTFATIGSVLFLARIIDIFSDPLMGWVCDKNFLSRKKWIILGSLISGFSFYCLILPVNQPDAVYLFVWISLLYLGWTMCQVSYLSIGYDLESDYEKRSKLSAGREFFVLLGLLAAVSLPVFFNQSNIKSEIFLLYLAIISGLITISLFSLFFKEKK
;
A
#
# COMPACT_ATOMS: atom_id res chain seq x y z
N MET A 1 16.39 -26.50 6.27
CA MET A 1 15.46 -26.34 5.14
C MET A 1 14.11 -25.70 5.51
N LYS A 2 13.48 -26.05 6.65
CA LYS A 2 12.18 -25.44 7.06
C LYS A 2 12.22 -23.91 7.27
N ASN A 3 13.32 -23.37 7.81
CA ASN A 3 13.42 -21.92 8.07
C ASN A 3 13.41 -21.05 6.81
N ASN A 4 13.99 -21.51 5.70
CA ASN A 4 14.05 -20.69 4.47
C ASN A 4 12.69 -20.51 3.79
N PHE A 5 11.82 -21.52 3.81
CA PHE A 5 10.48 -21.41 3.23
C PHE A 5 9.61 -20.44 4.04
N LEU A 6 9.67 -20.52 5.36
CA LEU A 6 8.90 -19.69 6.27
C LEU A 6 9.31 -18.21 6.15
N ILE A 7 10.60 -17.92 6.03
CA ILE A 7 11.13 -16.58 5.82
C ILE A 7 10.62 -16.00 4.48
N LYS A 8 10.62 -16.82 3.41
CA LYS A 8 10.09 -16.40 2.09
C LYS A 8 8.60 -16.11 2.14
N LEU A 9 7.83 -16.93 2.84
CA LEU A 9 6.40 -16.74 2.99
C LEU A 9 6.07 -15.46 3.79
N ILE A 10 6.82 -15.21 4.87
CA ILE A 10 6.71 -13.97 5.66
C ILE A 10 7.13 -12.75 4.83
N TYR A 11 8.14 -12.88 3.98
CA TYR A 11 8.51 -11.81 3.05
C TYR A 11 7.41 -11.54 2.02
N CYS A 12 6.75 -12.55 1.48
CA CYS A 12 5.70 -12.36 0.47
C CYS A 12 4.36 -11.84 1.05
N SER A 13 4.07 -12.13 2.32
CA SER A 13 2.76 -11.78 2.93
C SER A 13 2.41 -10.28 2.93
N PRO A 14 3.34 -9.30 3.09
CA PRO A 14 3.02 -7.88 3.02
C PRO A 14 2.45 -7.42 1.67
N ALA A 15 2.78 -8.12 0.59
CA ALA A 15 2.28 -7.81 -0.73
C ALA A 15 0.74 -7.92 -0.82
N PHE A 16 0.14 -8.83 -0.06
CA PHE A 16 -1.31 -8.93 0.11
C PHE A 16 -1.90 -7.63 0.67
N THR A 17 -1.30 -7.11 1.73
CA THR A 17 -1.76 -5.87 2.38
C THR A 17 -1.62 -4.67 1.48
N PHE A 18 -0.51 -4.57 0.77
CA PHE A 18 -0.27 -3.45 -0.16
C PHE A 18 -1.23 -3.47 -1.35
N ALA A 19 -1.75 -4.62 -1.75
CA ALA A 19 -2.70 -4.73 -2.85
C ALA A 19 -4.13 -4.29 -2.49
N ILE A 20 -4.54 -4.41 -1.22
CA ILE A 20 -5.91 -4.13 -0.77
C ILE A 20 -6.36 -2.70 -1.08
N PRO A 21 -5.62 -1.62 -0.77
CA PRO A 21 -6.06 -0.25 -1.03
C PRO A 21 -6.02 0.15 -2.50
N THR A 22 -5.35 -0.62 -3.36
CA THR A 22 -5.19 -0.28 -4.79
C THR A 22 -6.54 -0.21 -5.51
N PHE A 23 -7.41 -1.19 -5.31
CA PHE A 23 -8.73 -1.23 -5.94
C PHE A 23 -9.65 -0.09 -5.48
N PRO A 24 -9.83 0.15 -4.16
CA PRO A 24 -10.63 1.27 -3.69
C PRO A 24 -10.16 2.62 -4.20
N ILE A 25 -8.85 2.86 -4.26
CA ILE A 25 -8.29 4.14 -4.70
C ILE A 25 -8.58 4.37 -6.19
N MET A 26 -8.43 3.35 -7.02
CA MET A 26 -8.59 3.52 -8.46
C MET A 26 -10.04 3.56 -8.92
N ILE A 27 -10.93 2.83 -8.28
CA ILE A 27 -12.31 2.62 -8.76
C ILE A 27 -13.34 3.25 -7.83
N LEU A 28 -13.27 2.97 -6.52
CA LEU A 28 -14.29 3.42 -5.58
C LEU A 28 -14.12 4.89 -5.21
N LEU A 29 -12.90 5.37 -5.00
CA LEU A 29 -12.64 6.73 -4.57
C LEU A 29 -13.18 7.77 -5.56
N PRO A 30 -12.95 7.68 -6.88
CA PRO A 30 -13.57 8.60 -7.84
C PRO A 30 -15.10 8.60 -7.75
N GLN A 31 -15.73 7.43 -7.65
CA GLN A 31 -17.17 7.31 -7.53
C GLN A 31 -17.72 7.95 -6.26
N ILE A 32 -17.06 7.70 -5.10
CA ILE A 32 -17.44 8.28 -3.81
C ILE A 32 -17.39 9.81 -3.86
N TYR A 33 -16.34 10.37 -4.40
CA TYR A 33 -16.14 11.82 -4.45
C TYR A 33 -17.09 12.52 -5.42
N VAL A 34 -17.49 11.85 -6.52
CA VAL A 34 -18.53 12.40 -7.42
C VAL A 34 -19.91 12.36 -6.75
N VAL A 35 -20.28 11.24 -6.17
CA VAL A 35 -21.65 11.04 -5.63
C VAL A 35 -21.85 11.79 -4.32
N ASN A 36 -20.88 11.74 -3.40
CA ASN A 36 -21.06 12.25 -2.03
C ASN A 36 -20.55 13.69 -1.86
N HIS A 37 -19.62 14.15 -2.71
CA HIS A 37 -18.94 15.43 -2.53
C HIS A 37 -19.05 16.38 -3.72
N ASN A 38 -19.88 16.05 -4.72
CA ASN A 38 -20.16 16.87 -5.89
C ASN A 38 -18.92 17.28 -6.73
N LEU A 39 -17.81 16.53 -6.64
CA LEU A 39 -16.66 16.72 -7.48
C LEU A 39 -16.92 16.13 -8.88
N THR A 40 -16.44 16.79 -9.94
CA THR A 40 -16.57 16.25 -11.29
C THR A 40 -15.51 15.16 -11.54
N PHE A 41 -15.82 14.18 -12.39
CA PHE A 41 -14.84 13.18 -12.82
C PHE A 41 -13.60 13.82 -13.46
N ALA A 42 -13.75 14.95 -14.17
CA ALA A 42 -12.63 15.68 -14.77
C ALA A 42 -11.69 16.25 -13.70
N THR A 43 -12.24 16.82 -12.62
CA THR A 43 -11.44 17.34 -11.49
C THR A 43 -10.70 16.21 -10.79
N ILE A 44 -11.38 15.10 -10.50
CA ILE A 44 -10.77 13.96 -9.84
C ILE A 44 -9.67 13.35 -10.72
N GLY A 45 -9.94 13.17 -12.03
CA GLY A 45 -8.97 12.66 -12.98
C GLY A 45 -7.71 13.53 -13.07
N SER A 46 -7.87 14.87 -13.11
CA SER A 46 -6.72 15.78 -13.12
C SER A 46 -5.91 15.72 -11.81
N VAL A 47 -6.57 15.62 -10.67
CA VAL A 47 -5.91 15.44 -9.35
C VAL A 47 -5.12 14.14 -9.31
N LEU A 48 -5.72 13.03 -9.72
CA LEU A 48 -5.04 11.73 -9.76
C LEU A 48 -3.84 11.75 -10.72
N PHE A 49 -3.98 12.42 -11.86
CA PHE A 49 -2.88 12.58 -12.82
C PHE A 49 -1.72 13.39 -12.23
N LEU A 50 -2.01 14.53 -11.60
CA LEU A 50 -0.99 15.36 -10.96
C LEU A 50 -0.29 14.61 -9.82
N ALA A 51 -1.02 13.87 -9.00
CA ALA A 51 -0.45 13.05 -7.93
C ALA A 51 0.48 11.95 -8.50
N ARG A 52 0.16 11.36 -9.66
CA ARG A 52 1.04 10.40 -10.34
C ARG A 52 2.32 11.04 -10.88
N ILE A 53 2.28 12.30 -11.28
CA ILE A 53 3.52 13.03 -11.66
C ILE A 53 4.45 13.14 -10.46
N ILE A 54 3.93 13.46 -9.28
CA ILE A 54 4.73 13.50 -8.03
C ILE A 54 5.33 12.12 -7.74
N ASP A 55 4.56 11.06 -7.92
CA ASP A 55 4.98 9.66 -7.70
C ASP A 55 6.20 9.29 -8.58
N ILE A 56 6.19 9.68 -9.86
CA ILE A 56 7.31 9.45 -10.80
C ILE A 56 8.63 10.06 -10.28
N PHE A 57 8.57 11.21 -9.62
CA PHE A 57 9.76 11.85 -9.05
C PHE A 57 10.12 11.28 -7.66
N SER A 58 9.13 10.87 -6.88
CA SER A 58 9.36 10.34 -5.54
C SER A 58 10.00 8.96 -5.53
N ASP A 59 9.73 8.11 -6.52
CA ASP A 59 10.30 6.77 -6.63
C ASP A 59 11.85 6.77 -6.70
N PRO A 60 12.50 7.47 -7.64
CA PRO A 60 13.96 7.51 -7.68
C PRO A 60 14.57 8.27 -6.49
N LEU A 61 13.90 9.31 -5.97
CA LEU A 61 14.35 9.99 -4.76
C LEU A 61 14.36 9.05 -3.56
N MET A 62 13.33 8.23 -3.41
CA MET A 62 13.24 7.28 -2.31
C MET A 62 14.29 6.17 -2.44
N GLY A 63 14.57 5.70 -3.67
CA GLY A 63 15.67 4.78 -3.96
C GLY A 63 17.01 5.35 -3.47
N TRP A 64 17.32 6.59 -3.86
CA TRP A 64 18.54 7.27 -3.45
C TRP A 64 18.66 7.49 -1.93
N VAL A 65 17.56 7.83 -1.26
CA VAL A 65 17.51 8.01 0.21
C VAL A 65 17.72 6.67 0.93
N CYS A 66 17.15 5.58 0.42
CA CYS A 66 17.35 4.23 0.95
C CYS A 66 18.80 3.78 0.83
N ASP A 67 19.47 4.10 -0.29
CA ASP A 67 20.87 3.74 -0.52
C ASP A 67 21.84 4.50 0.39
N LYS A 68 21.50 5.72 0.80
CA LYS A 68 22.30 6.51 1.73
C LYS A 68 22.21 6.08 3.20
N ASN A 69 21.41 5.04 3.52
CA ASN A 69 21.26 4.49 4.87
C ASN A 69 20.90 5.54 5.96
N PHE A 70 20.17 6.61 5.65
CA PHE A 70 19.71 7.59 6.62
C PHE A 70 18.83 6.97 7.71
N LEU A 71 17.96 6.03 7.30
CA LEU A 71 17.17 5.22 8.19
C LEU A 71 17.26 3.76 7.76
N SER A 72 17.03 2.85 8.71
CA SER A 72 16.93 1.46 8.36
C SER A 72 15.69 1.18 7.49
N ARG A 73 15.79 0.22 6.58
CA ARG A 73 14.69 -0.14 5.67
C ARG A 73 13.38 -0.45 6.40
N LYS A 74 13.47 -1.07 7.59
CA LYS A 74 12.31 -1.32 8.44
C LYS A 74 11.63 -0.05 8.91
N LYS A 75 12.40 0.96 9.32
CA LYS A 75 11.86 2.24 9.76
C LYS A 75 11.15 2.96 8.62
N TRP A 76 11.69 2.87 7.38
CA TRP A 76 11.04 3.40 6.19
C TRP A 76 9.71 2.71 5.91
N ILE A 77 9.64 1.37 6.04
CA ILE A 77 8.39 0.62 5.88
C ILE A 77 7.36 1.03 6.94
N ILE A 78 7.77 1.15 8.20
CA ILE A 78 6.85 1.57 9.28
C ILE A 78 6.35 2.99 9.05
N LEU A 79 7.24 3.93 8.77
CA LEU A 79 6.89 5.33 8.53
C LEU A 79 5.96 5.47 7.31
N GLY A 80 6.31 4.81 6.21
CA GLY A 80 5.51 4.82 5.00
C GLY A 80 4.13 4.20 5.20
N SER A 81 4.03 3.08 5.94
CA SER A 81 2.74 2.46 6.23
C SER A 81 1.88 3.30 7.17
N LEU A 82 2.46 4.05 8.10
CA LEU A 82 1.71 5.00 8.93
C LEU A 82 1.18 6.17 8.10
N ILE A 83 2.02 6.76 7.24
CA ILE A 83 1.61 7.87 6.35
C ILE A 83 0.53 7.39 5.38
N SER A 84 0.74 6.26 4.68
CA SER A 84 -0.23 5.75 3.71
C SER A 84 -1.53 5.31 4.36
N GLY A 85 -1.47 4.65 5.53
CA GLY A 85 -2.65 4.22 6.27
C GLY A 85 -3.49 5.40 6.76
N PHE A 86 -2.84 6.43 7.31
CA PHE A 86 -3.52 7.65 7.75
C PHE A 86 -4.13 8.43 6.57
N SER A 87 -3.40 8.55 5.47
CA SER A 87 -3.90 9.20 4.25
C SER A 87 -5.09 8.45 3.67
N PHE A 88 -5.04 7.11 3.65
CA PHE A 88 -6.15 6.27 3.21
C PHE A 88 -7.39 6.45 4.09
N TYR A 89 -7.21 6.54 5.41
CA TYR A 89 -8.29 6.83 6.35
C TYR A 89 -8.94 8.19 6.04
N CYS A 90 -8.15 9.26 5.87
CA CYS A 90 -8.66 10.59 5.55
C CYS A 90 -9.37 10.65 4.20
N LEU A 91 -8.94 9.86 3.21
CA LEU A 91 -9.58 9.79 1.89
C LEU A 91 -10.95 9.10 1.94
N ILE A 92 -11.10 8.05 2.75
CA ILE A 92 -12.36 7.31 2.86
C ILE A 92 -13.35 7.98 3.79
N LEU A 93 -12.87 8.58 4.88
CA LEU A 93 -13.70 9.23 5.90
C LEU A 93 -13.31 10.71 6.05
N PRO A 94 -13.60 11.57 5.07
CA PRO A 94 -13.30 12.99 5.17
C PRO A 94 -14.13 13.65 6.28
N VAL A 95 -13.48 14.48 7.10
CA VAL A 95 -14.11 15.16 8.24
C VAL A 95 -15.03 16.30 7.79
N ASN A 96 -14.71 16.97 6.68
CA ASN A 96 -15.47 18.07 6.09
C ASN A 96 -15.79 17.76 4.63
N GLN A 97 -16.51 18.67 3.94
CA GLN A 97 -16.70 18.56 2.49
C GLN A 97 -15.33 18.70 1.79
N PRO A 98 -14.78 17.60 1.25
CA PRO A 98 -13.47 17.61 0.61
C PRO A 98 -13.55 18.33 -0.72
N ASP A 99 -12.62 19.23 -0.95
CA ASP A 99 -12.38 19.89 -2.23
C ASP A 99 -11.27 19.19 -3.04
N ALA A 100 -10.97 19.72 -4.22
CA ALA A 100 -9.92 19.18 -5.07
C ALA A 100 -8.51 19.25 -4.41
N VAL A 101 -8.27 20.27 -3.59
CA VAL A 101 -6.98 20.46 -2.88
C VAL A 101 -6.84 19.40 -1.79
N TYR A 102 -7.90 19.16 -1.03
CA TYR A 102 -7.95 18.09 -0.03
C TYR A 102 -7.61 16.73 -0.64
N LEU A 103 -8.30 16.40 -1.76
CA LEU A 103 -8.07 15.17 -2.49
C LEU A 103 -6.61 15.06 -2.97
N PHE A 104 -6.06 16.13 -3.54
CA PHE A 104 -4.69 16.18 -4.03
C PHE A 104 -3.66 15.95 -2.93
N VAL A 105 -3.80 16.61 -1.79
CA VAL A 105 -2.86 16.48 -0.68
C VAL A 105 -2.86 15.06 -0.13
N TRP A 106 -4.02 14.50 0.18
CA TRP A 106 -4.10 13.17 0.80
C TRP A 106 -3.71 12.05 -0.16
N ILE A 107 -4.03 12.17 -1.46
CA ILE A 107 -3.63 11.14 -2.43
C ILE A 107 -2.12 11.20 -2.72
N SER A 108 -1.53 12.41 -2.72
CA SER A 108 -0.08 12.57 -2.86
C SER A 108 0.67 12.01 -1.66
N LEU A 109 0.19 12.25 -0.44
CA LEU A 109 0.75 11.66 0.79
C LEU A 109 0.61 10.13 0.79
N LEU A 110 -0.51 9.61 0.31
CA LEU A 110 -0.73 8.18 0.20
C LEU A 110 0.27 7.54 -0.75
N TYR A 111 0.50 8.11 -1.94
CA TYR A 111 1.50 7.61 -2.88
C TYR A 111 2.91 7.72 -2.32
N LEU A 112 3.29 8.84 -1.70
CA LEU A 112 4.59 8.98 -1.03
C LEU A 112 4.81 7.90 0.05
N GLY A 113 3.83 7.69 0.92
CA GLY A 113 3.91 6.62 1.92
C GLY A 113 4.02 5.23 1.30
N TRP A 114 3.29 5.00 0.20
CA TRP A 114 3.37 3.77 -0.58
C TRP A 114 4.76 3.55 -1.16
N THR A 115 5.34 4.55 -1.82
CA THR A 115 6.70 4.50 -2.38
C THR A 115 7.74 4.18 -1.31
N MET A 116 7.65 4.84 -0.14
CA MET A 116 8.54 4.56 1.00
C MET A 116 8.48 3.09 1.41
N CYS A 117 7.29 2.51 1.50
CA CYS A 117 7.11 1.09 1.80
C CYS A 117 7.65 0.21 0.69
N GLN A 118 7.25 0.47 -0.54
CA GLN A 118 7.50 -0.39 -1.69
C GLN A 118 8.99 -0.49 -2.02
N VAL A 119 9.69 0.64 -2.10
CA VAL A 119 11.13 0.69 -2.39
C VAL A 119 11.94 -0.03 -1.31
N SER A 120 11.63 0.25 -0.04
CA SER A 120 12.33 -0.39 1.09
C SER A 120 12.04 -1.89 1.16
N TYR A 121 10.81 -2.30 0.89
CA TYR A 121 10.38 -3.70 0.87
C TYR A 121 11.07 -4.49 -0.25
N LEU A 122 11.12 -3.93 -1.46
CA LEU A 122 11.82 -4.54 -2.60
C LEU A 122 13.30 -4.71 -2.33
N SER A 123 13.94 -3.70 -1.74
CA SER A 123 15.37 -3.75 -1.38
C SER A 123 15.70 -4.89 -0.42
N ILE A 124 14.81 -5.21 0.53
CA ILE A 124 14.96 -6.37 1.42
C ILE A 124 14.90 -7.68 0.64
N GLY A 125 14.02 -7.77 -0.36
CA GLY A 125 13.93 -8.95 -1.23
C GLY A 125 15.19 -9.22 -2.03
N TYR A 126 15.87 -8.17 -2.49
CA TYR A 126 17.15 -8.28 -3.19
C TYR A 126 18.27 -8.82 -2.29
N ASP A 127 18.25 -8.48 -0.99
CA ASP A 127 19.25 -8.96 -0.04
C ASP A 127 18.99 -10.41 0.43
N LEU A 128 17.73 -10.88 0.36
CA LEU A 128 17.38 -12.23 0.78
C LEU A 128 17.92 -13.32 -0.14
N GLU A 129 18.00 -13.05 -1.43
CA GLU A 129 18.42 -14.04 -2.43
C GLU A 129 19.37 -13.40 -3.44
N SER A 130 20.59 -13.91 -3.49
CA SER A 130 21.62 -13.47 -4.44
C SER A 130 21.50 -14.14 -5.81
N ASP A 131 20.90 -15.34 -5.85
CA ASP A 131 20.73 -16.15 -7.06
C ASP A 131 19.50 -15.65 -7.86
N TYR A 132 19.69 -15.46 -9.17
CA TYR A 132 18.66 -14.98 -10.09
C TYR A 132 17.41 -15.85 -10.10
N GLU A 133 17.56 -17.19 -10.19
CA GLU A 133 16.39 -18.09 -10.22
C GLU A 133 15.59 -18.04 -8.90
N LYS A 134 16.27 -18.01 -7.77
CA LYS A 134 15.63 -17.93 -6.46
C LYS A 134 14.95 -16.59 -6.26
N ARG A 135 15.55 -15.50 -6.77
CA ARG A 135 14.94 -14.16 -6.75
C ARG A 135 13.69 -14.10 -7.61
N SER A 136 13.71 -14.70 -8.81
CA SER A 136 12.54 -14.81 -9.67
C SER A 136 11.39 -15.56 -9.00
N LYS A 137 11.68 -16.69 -8.34
CA LYS A 137 10.67 -17.44 -7.56
C LYS A 137 10.13 -16.65 -6.38
N LEU A 138 10.96 -15.85 -5.71
CA LEU A 138 10.54 -14.97 -4.62
C LEU A 138 9.61 -13.85 -5.12
N SER A 139 9.94 -13.25 -6.26
CA SER A 139 9.09 -12.25 -6.91
C SER A 139 7.76 -12.84 -7.37
N ALA A 140 7.76 -14.03 -7.96
CA ALA A 140 6.54 -14.73 -8.34
C ALA A 140 5.64 -15.03 -7.12
N GLY A 141 6.22 -15.45 -6.00
CA GLY A 141 5.50 -15.64 -4.75
C GLY A 141 4.87 -14.34 -4.25
N ARG A 142 5.59 -13.23 -4.32
CA ARG A 142 5.08 -11.89 -3.97
C ARG A 142 3.88 -11.51 -4.85
N GLU A 143 4.01 -11.65 -6.18
CA GLU A 143 2.92 -11.33 -7.12
C GLU A 143 1.68 -12.20 -6.90
N PHE A 144 1.86 -13.45 -6.49
CA PHE A 144 0.74 -14.31 -6.09
C PHE A 144 -0.04 -13.73 -4.91
N PHE A 145 0.66 -13.20 -3.88
CA PHE A 145 0.01 -12.51 -2.75
C PHE A 145 -0.65 -11.19 -3.16
N VAL A 146 -0.07 -10.45 -4.13
CA VAL A 146 -0.73 -9.27 -4.72
C VAL A 146 -2.06 -9.64 -5.36
N LEU A 147 -2.09 -10.69 -6.19
CA LEU A 147 -3.32 -11.17 -6.82
C LEU A 147 -4.38 -11.59 -5.79
N LEU A 148 -3.98 -12.30 -4.73
CA LEU A 148 -4.90 -12.66 -3.65
C LEU A 148 -5.45 -11.43 -2.94
N GLY A 149 -4.63 -10.41 -2.69
CA GLY A 149 -5.05 -9.14 -2.09
C GLY A 149 -6.04 -8.38 -2.97
N LEU A 150 -5.81 -8.32 -4.27
CA LEU A 150 -6.72 -7.70 -5.23
C LEU A 150 -8.05 -8.46 -5.32
N LEU A 151 -8.01 -9.79 -5.39
CA LEU A 151 -9.22 -10.62 -5.38
C LEU A 151 -10.02 -10.42 -4.10
N ALA A 152 -9.37 -10.35 -2.95
CA ALA A 152 -10.02 -10.06 -1.67
C ALA A 152 -10.65 -8.65 -1.69
N ALA A 153 -9.95 -7.63 -2.17
CA ALA A 153 -10.45 -6.26 -2.23
C ALA A 153 -11.68 -6.12 -3.15
N VAL A 154 -11.77 -6.91 -4.22
CA VAL A 154 -12.91 -6.88 -5.15
C VAL A 154 -14.08 -7.72 -4.64
N SER A 155 -13.81 -8.93 -4.15
CA SER A 155 -14.86 -9.90 -3.80
C SER A 155 -15.51 -9.62 -2.44
N LEU A 156 -14.74 -9.24 -1.43
CA LEU A 156 -15.25 -9.06 -0.07
C LEU A 156 -16.36 -8.00 0.04
N PRO A 157 -16.28 -6.82 -0.59
CA PRO A 157 -17.38 -5.85 -0.55
C PRO A 157 -18.69 -6.41 -1.11
N VAL A 158 -18.63 -7.26 -2.13
CA VAL A 158 -19.82 -7.87 -2.75
C VAL A 158 -20.50 -8.83 -1.77
N PHE A 159 -19.73 -9.66 -1.05
CA PHE A 159 -20.26 -10.58 -0.04
C PHE A 159 -20.83 -9.84 1.18
N PHE A 160 -20.24 -8.72 1.58
CA PHE A 160 -20.66 -7.97 2.76
C PHE A 160 -21.70 -6.87 2.45
N ASN A 161 -22.03 -6.60 1.19
CA ASN A 161 -23.05 -5.63 0.82
C ASN A 161 -24.47 -6.01 1.33
N GLN A 162 -24.67 -7.25 1.77
CA GLN A 162 -25.87 -7.71 2.48
C GLN A 162 -25.86 -7.36 3.98
N SER A 163 -24.71 -7.02 4.56
CA SER A 163 -24.57 -6.52 5.93
C SER A 163 -24.61 -4.99 5.90
N ASN A 164 -25.25 -4.36 6.89
CA ASN A 164 -25.41 -2.89 7.02
C ASN A 164 -24.08 -2.11 7.14
N ILE A 165 -22.94 -2.70 6.82
CA ILE A 165 -21.62 -2.08 6.85
C ILE A 165 -21.31 -1.56 5.45
N LYS A 166 -21.04 -0.25 5.33
CA LYS A 166 -20.59 0.33 4.07
C LYS A 166 -19.31 -0.37 3.63
N SER A 167 -19.27 -0.83 2.39
CA SER A 167 -18.14 -1.59 1.79
C SER A 167 -16.79 -0.88 1.94
N GLU A 168 -16.80 0.45 1.91
CA GLU A 168 -15.63 1.31 2.05
C GLU A 168 -15.00 1.20 3.44
N ILE A 169 -15.83 1.23 4.50
CA ILE A 169 -15.39 1.09 5.89
C ILE A 169 -14.81 -0.30 6.13
N PHE A 170 -15.41 -1.33 5.55
CA PHE A 170 -14.90 -2.69 5.65
C PHE A 170 -13.50 -2.84 5.02
N LEU A 171 -13.29 -2.28 3.82
CA LEU A 171 -11.98 -2.28 3.17
C LEU A 171 -10.93 -1.52 3.98
N LEU A 172 -11.30 -0.43 4.62
CA LEU A 172 -10.44 0.33 5.50
C LEU A 172 -10.00 -0.52 6.72
N TYR A 173 -10.92 -1.18 7.40
CA TYR A 173 -10.59 -2.07 8.51
C TYR A 173 -9.69 -3.23 8.06
N LEU A 174 -9.99 -3.85 6.93
CA LEU A 174 -9.18 -4.93 6.37
C LEU A 174 -7.75 -4.46 6.07
N ALA A 175 -7.59 -3.28 5.47
CA ALA A 175 -6.28 -2.70 5.17
C ALA A 175 -5.49 -2.39 6.45
N ILE A 176 -6.13 -1.82 7.47
CA ILE A 176 -5.48 -1.51 8.75
C ILE A 176 -5.06 -2.79 9.47
N ILE A 177 -5.97 -3.76 9.63
CA ILE A 177 -5.70 -5.01 10.36
C ILE A 177 -4.59 -5.80 9.66
N SER A 178 -4.69 -5.97 8.33
CA SER A 178 -3.66 -6.68 7.58
C SER A 178 -2.31 -5.94 7.61
N GLY A 179 -2.32 -4.60 7.58
CA GLY A 179 -1.12 -3.77 7.74
C GLY A 179 -0.44 -3.96 9.09
N LEU A 180 -1.20 -3.94 10.18
CA LEU A 180 -0.67 -4.20 11.53
C LEU A 180 -0.08 -5.59 11.67
N ILE A 181 -0.74 -6.62 11.13
CA ILE A 181 -0.24 -8.00 11.15
C ILE A 181 1.08 -8.09 10.38
N THR A 182 1.16 -7.49 9.18
CA THR A 182 2.37 -7.57 8.36
C THR A 182 3.53 -6.80 8.96
N ILE A 183 3.30 -5.60 9.54
CA ILE A 183 4.33 -4.84 10.27
C ILE A 183 4.85 -5.66 11.45
N SER A 184 3.96 -6.30 12.21
CA SER A 184 4.33 -7.14 13.35
C SER A 184 5.18 -8.33 12.91
N LEU A 185 4.77 -9.06 11.88
CA LEU A 185 5.53 -10.17 11.33
C LEU A 185 6.91 -9.71 10.82
N PHE A 186 6.94 -8.60 10.10
CA PHE A 186 8.20 -8.07 9.56
C PHE A 186 9.17 -7.64 10.68
N SER A 187 8.65 -7.02 11.75
CA SER A 187 9.47 -6.61 12.90
C SER A 187 10.07 -7.80 13.66
N LEU A 188 9.33 -8.90 13.77
CA LEU A 188 9.76 -10.10 14.51
C LEU A 188 10.80 -10.92 13.74
N PHE A 189 10.62 -11.09 12.43
CA PHE A 189 11.40 -12.06 11.65
C PHE A 189 12.60 -11.46 10.92
N PHE A 190 12.54 -10.19 10.52
CA PHE A 190 13.67 -9.54 9.87
C PHE A 190 14.51 -8.77 10.87
N LYS A 191 15.54 -9.40 11.43
CA LYS A 191 16.59 -8.70 12.19
C LYS A 191 17.46 -7.91 11.21
N GLU A 192 17.67 -6.63 11.49
CA GLU A 192 18.61 -5.82 10.72
C GLU A 192 20.02 -6.40 10.85
N LYS A 193 20.66 -6.71 9.71
CA LYS A 193 22.09 -6.81 9.69
C LYS A 193 22.65 -5.40 9.88
N LYS A 194 23.33 -5.18 11.00
CA LYS A 194 24.16 -3.98 11.21
C LYS A 194 25.31 -3.96 10.20
#